data_d30c961caaae9407332dc01d809cb64b
#
_entry.id   d30c961caaae9407332dc01d809cb64b
#
_cell.length_a   1.000
_cell.length_b   1.000
_cell.length_c   1.000
_cell.angle_alpha   90.00
_cell.angle_beta   90.00
_cell.angle_gamma   90.00
#
_symmetry.space_group_name_H-M   'P 1'
#
loop_
_entity.id
_entity.type
_entity.pdbx_description
1 polymer ?
#
loop_
_entity_poly.entity_id
_entity_poly.type
_entity_poly.pdbx_seq_one_letter_code
_entity_poly.pdbx_strand_id
1 'polypeptide(L)'
;MAIFKDYLENKSPLILHGALGTEMESLGYDISGKLWSAKYLLDKPEVIQKIHETYVAAGADLITTSSYQATLPGLIDAGLTKEKAEQIIALTVQLAKNARDKVWATLDDSEKANRPYPLISGDVGPYAAYLANGSEYTGDYGQITIEALKEFHRPRIQILLDQGVDLLALETIPNRLEAQALIELLAEEFPEAEAYISFTVQEPGTISDGTSLDEIAQLVAQSDQILALGINCSSPLLYNQALTVLKNAGKALITYPNSGEVYDGSTQTWKPKDKDALTLVEHSKDWHAQFGVKILGGCCRTRPNDIKALYAEFRT
;
A
#
# COMPACT_ATOMS: atom_id res chain seq x y z
N MET A 1 20.83 -2.88 -4.13
CA MET A 1 20.60 -3.51 -5.45
C MET A 1 19.20 -3.15 -5.87
N ALA A 2 19.03 -2.68 -7.08
CA ALA A 2 17.75 -2.27 -7.66
C ALA A 2 16.89 -3.50 -8.00
N ILE A 3 16.27 -4.11 -6.97
CA ILE A 3 15.55 -5.39 -7.12
C ILE A 3 14.14 -5.17 -7.69
N PHE A 4 13.44 -4.12 -7.25
CA PHE A 4 12.07 -3.88 -7.66
C PHE A 4 11.96 -3.55 -9.16
N LYS A 5 12.91 -2.77 -9.68
CA LYS A 5 12.99 -2.48 -11.12
C LYS A 5 13.02 -3.75 -11.97
N ASP A 6 13.86 -4.73 -11.60
CA ASP A 6 13.98 -5.99 -12.33
C ASP A 6 12.67 -6.78 -12.33
N TYR A 7 11.90 -6.71 -11.23
CA TYR A 7 10.59 -7.37 -11.12
C TYR A 7 9.53 -6.73 -12.02
N LEU A 8 9.59 -5.41 -12.24
CA LEU A 8 8.65 -4.70 -13.13
C LEU A 8 8.88 -5.02 -14.61
N GLU A 9 10.04 -5.54 -14.98
CA GLU A 9 10.36 -5.98 -16.35
C GLU A 9 9.71 -7.33 -16.71
N ASN A 10 9.22 -8.09 -15.72
CA ASN A 10 8.52 -9.35 -15.94
C ASN A 10 7.29 -9.18 -16.84
N LYS A 11 6.98 -10.22 -17.63
CA LYS A 11 5.81 -10.21 -18.51
C LYS A 11 4.50 -10.22 -17.74
N SER A 12 4.41 -11.07 -16.73
CA SER A 12 3.23 -11.16 -15.86
C SER A 12 3.23 -10.06 -14.82
N PRO A 13 2.06 -9.50 -14.46
CA PRO A 13 1.97 -8.50 -13.40
C PRO A 13 2.35 -9.09 -12.05
N LEU A 14 2.89 -8.28 -11.15
CA LEU A 14 3.09 -8.63 -9.74
C LEU A 14 1.76 -8.61 -9.01
N ILE A 15 1.57 -9.55 -8.10
CA ILE A 15 0.39 -9.61 -7.24
C ILE A 15 0.74 -9.00 -5.89
N LEU A 16 0.09 -7.89 -5.57
CA LEU A 16 0.15 -7.26 -4.25
C LEU A 16 -0.87 -7.94 -3.32
N HIS A 17 -0.62 -7.92 -2.02
CA HIS A 17 -1.57 -8.45 -1.04
C HIS A 17 -2.90 -7.68 -0.99
N GLY A 18 -3.84 -8.13 -0.13
CA GLY A 18 -5.08 -7.46 0.21
C GLY A 18 -5.01 -6.73 1.55
N ALA A 19 -6.16 -6.34 2.10
CA ALA A 19 -6.23 -5.51 3.31
C ALA A 19 -5.91 -6.28 4.60
N LEU A 20 -4.86 -5.88 5.31
CA LEU A 20 -4.50 -6.42 6.64
C LEU A 20 -5.66 -6.23 7.65
N GLY A 21 -6.16 -4.99 7.78
CA GLY A 21 -7.22 -4.66 8.72
C GLY A 21 -8.52 -5.44 8.46
N THR A 22 -8.93 -5.55 7.20
CA THR A 22 -10.12 -6.34 6.82
C THR A 22 -9.97 -7.82 7.20
N GLU A 23 -8.80 -8.40 7.00
CA GLU A 23 -8.59 -9.79 7.40
C GLU A 23 -8.58 -9.94 8.92
N MET A 24 -8.02 -8.98 9.67
CA MET A 24 -8.12 -8.95 11.13
C MET A 24 -9.57 -8.92 11.61
N GLU A 25 -10.39 -7.99 11.07
CA GLU A 25 -11.82 -7.91 11.41
C GLU A 25 -12.56 -9.23 11.12
N SER A 26 -12.27 -9.85 9.99
CA SER A 26 -12.91 -11.12 9.61
C SER A 26 -12.55 -12.27 10.54
N LEU A 27 -11.41 -12.20 11.20
CA LEU A 27 -10.96 -13.14 12.22
C LEU A 27 -11.44 -12.77 13.63
N GLY A 28 -12.24 -11.69 13.76
CA GLY A 28 -12.83 -11.24 15.02
C GLY A 28 -11.94 -10.34 15.87
N TYR A 29 -10.86 -9.80 15.30
CA TYR A 29 -10.02 -8.84 15.99
C TYR A 29 -10.60 -7.44 15.88
N ASP A 30 -10.67 -6.73 17.02
CA ASP A 30 -11.09 -5.34 17.06
C ASP A 30 -9.94 -4.42 16.60
N ILE A 31 -10.15 -3.68 15.51
CA ILE A 31 -9.19 -2.69 14.99
C ILE A 31 -9.64 -1.24 15.23
N SER A 32 -10.60 -1.01 16.12
CA SER A 32 -11.02 0.33 16.50
C SER A 32 -9.94 1.09 17.26
N GLY A 33 -10.01 2.43 17.27
CA GLY A 33 -9.09 3.32 17.97
C GLY A 33 -7.99 3.92 17.09
N LYS A 34 -7.23 4.88 17.63
CA LYS A 34 -6.24 5.66 16.87
C LYS A 34 -5.08 4.85 16.28
N LEU A 35 -4.64 3.81 16.95
CA LEU A 35 -3.57 2.94 16.48
C LEU A 35 -4.06 1.86 15.51
N TRP A 36 -5.38 1.69 15.38
CA TRP A 36 -5.99 0.74 14.48
C TRP A 36 -5.35 -0.66 14.60
N SER A 37 -4.85 -1.22 13.47
CA SER A 37 -4.14 -2.51 13.49
C SER A 37 -2.79 -2.44 14.22
N ALA A 38 -2.15 -1.27 14.32
CA ALA A 38 -0.83 -1.12 14.94
C ALA A 38 -0.83 -1.45 16.44
N LYS A 39 -1.98 -1.41 17.13
CA LYS A 39 -2.06 -1.88 18.55
C LYS A 39 -1.65 -3.35 18.69
N TYR A 40 -1.87 -4.17 17.69
CA TYR A 40 -1.50 -5.59 17.72
C TYR A 40 0.00 -5.83 17.59
N LEU A 41 0.77 -4.85 17.10
CA LEU A 41 2.23 -4.90 17.17
C LEU A 41 2.76 -4.90 18.61
N LEU A 42 1.98 -4.34 19.53
CA LEU A 42 2.32 -4.29 20.95
C LEU A 42 1.88 -5.55 21.70
N ASP A 43 0.66 -6.02 21.41
CA ASP A 43 -0.01 -7.02 22.24
C ASP A 43 0.06 -8.44 21.64
N LYS A 44 -0.05 -8.57 20.31
CA LYS A 44 -0.19 -9.85 19.61
C LYS A 44 0.45 -9.82 18.22
N PRO A 45 1.76 -9.57 18.10
CA PRO A 45 2.43 -9.46 16.79
C PRO A 45 2.33 -10.73 15.94
N GLU A 46 2.14 -11.89 16.55
CA GLU A 46 1.94 -13.16 15.87
C GLU A 46 0.67 -13.19 15.01
N VAL A 47 -0.34 -12.39 15.34
CA VAL A 47 -1.56 -12.26 14.52
C VAL A 47 -1.24 -11.59 13.20
N ILE A 48 -0.45 -10.51 13.23
CA ILE A 48 -0.02 -9.79 12.03
C ILE A 48 0.85 -10.69 11.15
N GLN A 49 1.83 -11.39 11.76
CA GLN A 49 2.64 -12.36 11.01
C GLN A 49 1.77 -13.43 10.35
N LYS A 50 0.77 -13.96 11.05
CA LYS A 50 -0.13 -14.98 10.51
C LYS A 50 -0.93 -14.48 9.31
N ILE A 51 -1.38 -13.23 9.33
CA ILE A 51 -2.09 -12.64 8.19
C ILE A 51 -1.14 -12.46 6.99
N HIS A 52 0.08 -11.98 7.20
CA HIS A 52 1.09 -11.95 6.14
C HIS A 52 1.32 -13.36 5.55
N GLU A 53 1.43 -14.41 6.40
CA GLU A 53 1.55 -15.80 5.93
C GLU A 53 0.37 -16.19 5.01
N THR A 54 -0.87 -15.79 5.34
CA THR A 54 -2.03 -16.12 4.51
C THR A 54 -1.99 -15.43 3.15
N TYR A 55 -1.52 -14.19 3.07
CA TYR A 55 -1.37 -13.48 1.80
C TYR A 55 -0.22 -14.04 0.95
N VAL A 56 0.92 -14.39 1.55
CA VAL A 56 2.01 -15.08 0.84
C VAL A 56 1.52 -16.41 0.29
N ALA A 57 0.81 -17.21 1.08
CA ALA A 57 0.23 -18.49 0.67
C ALA A 57 -0.86 -18.32 -0.40
N ALA A 58 -1.57 -17.21 -0.42
CA ALA A 58 -2.54 -16.86 -1.47
C ALA A 58 -1.87 -16.48 -2.81
N GLY A 59 -0.56 -16.27 -2.84
CA GLY A 59 0.19 -15.97 -4.06
C GLY A 59 0.64 -14.51 -4.20
N ALA A 60 0.59 -13.71 -3.13
CA ALA A 60 1.11 -12.34 -3.19
C ALA A 60 2.62 -12.32 -3.42
N ASP A 61 3.08 -11.55 -4.41
CA ASP A 61 4.48 -11.30 -4.76
C ASP A 61 5.04 -10.06 -4.07
N LEU A 62 4.17 -9.17 -3.59
CA LEU A 62 4.50 -7.98 -2.81
C LEU A 62 3.76 -8.05 -1.48
N ILE A 63 4.50 -7.98 -0.38
CA ILE A 63 3.97 -7.94 0.99
C ILE A 63 4.34 -6.60 1.60
N THR A 64 3.35 -5.75 1.88
CA THR A 64 3.56 -4.47 2.54
C THR A 64 3.60 -4.68 4.06
N THR A 65 4.54 -4.03 4.73
CA THR A 65 4.67 -4.11 6.19
C THR A 65 3.46 -3.49 6.89
N SER A 66 3.21 -3.85 8.13
CA SER A 66 2.08 -3.33 8.93
C SER A 66 2.39 -1.96 9.58
N SER A 67 3.15 -1.10 8.85
CA SER A 67 3.60 0.20 9.37
C SER A 67 2.74 1.40 8.95
N TYR A 68 1.60 1.18 8.29
CA TYR A 68 0.69 2.24 7.86
C TYR A 68 0.35 3.24 8.98
N GLN A 69 -0.12 2.76 10.12
CA GLN A 69 -0.44 3.55 11.31
C GLN A 69 0.72 3.60 12.33
N ALA A 70 1.77 2.81 12.16
CA ALA A 70 2.91 2.78 13.07
C ALA A 70 3.89 3.90 12.74
N THR A 71 3.49 5.14 12.99
CA THR A 71 4.36 6.33 12.84
C THR A 71 5.10 6.61 14.14
N LEU A 72 6.31 7.18 14.07
CA LEU A 72 7.06 7.51 15.28
C LEU A 72 6.28 8.47 16.20
N PRO A 73 5.71 9.60 15.72
CA PRO A 73 4.90 10.47 16.57
C PRO A 73 3.63 9.79 17.07
N GLY A 74 2.93 9.02 16.25
CA GLY A 74 1.69 8.33 16.66
C GLY A 74 1.92 7.30 17.77
N LEU A 75 3.03 6.58 17.74
CA LEU A 75 3.40 5.64 18.80
C LEU A 75 3.83 6.35 20.09
N ILE A 76 4.54 7.49 19.99
CA ILE A 76 4.90 8.34 21.14
C ILE A 76 3.65 8.94 21.76
N ASP A 77 2.70 9.45 20.98
CA ASP A 77 1.41 9.97 21.46
C ASP A 77 0.58 8.90 22.16
N ALA A 78 0.77 7.63 21.78
CA ALA A 78 0.18 6.48 22.47
C ALA A 78 0.91 6.08 23.77
N GLY A 79 1.95 6.83 24.16
CA GLY A 79 2.67 6.67 25.44
C GLY A 79 3.93 5.81 25.37
N LEU A 80 4.43 5.47 24.18
CA LEU A 80 5.69 4.75 24.05
C LEU A 80 6.89 5.70 24.15
N THR A 81 8.02 5.18 24.65
CA THR A 81 9.30 5.90 24.47
C THR A 81 9.71 5.87 23.01
N LYS A 82 10.58 6.80 22.61
CA LYS A 82 11.09 6.86 21.23
C LYS A 82 11.75 5.53 20.83
N GLU A 83 12.60 4.98 21.66
CA GLU A 83 13.31 3.73 21.41
C GLU A 83 12.33 2.55 21.22
N LYS A 84 11.23 2.52 22.01
CA LYS A 84 10.21 1.48 21.85
C LYS A 84 9.39 1.67 20.58
N ALA A 85 9.07 2.90 20.22
CA ALA A 85 8.37 3.21 18.97
C ALA A 85 9.22 2.80 17.74
N GLU A 86 10.51 3.08 17.74
CA GLU A 86 11.45 2.64 16.70
C GLU A 86 11.51 1.11 16.60
N GLN A 87 11.56 0.40 17.74
CA GLN A 87 11.53 -1.07 17.78
C GLN A 87 10.21 -1.63 17.21
N ILE A 88 9.08 -0.97 17.43
CA ILE A 88 7.77 -1.39 16.90
C ILE A 88 7.73 -1.21 15.38
N ILE A 89 8.25 -0.10 14.85
CA ILE A 89 8.34 0.09 13.40
C ILE A 89 9.26 -0.99 12.79
N ALA A 90 10.42 -1.24 13.38
CA ALA A 90 11.34 -2.29 12.92
C ALA A 90 10.71 -3.69 12.96
N LEU A 91 9.89 -3.98 13.96
CA LEU A 91 9.18 -5.25 14.09
C LEU A 91 8.25 -5.53 12.91
N THR A 92 7.62 -4.50 12.32
CA THR A 92 6.73 -4.69 11.16
C THR A 92 7.44 -5.36 9.99
N VAL A 93 8.68 -4.97 9.73
CA VAL A 93 9.53 -5.56 8.69
C VAL A 93 9.89 -7.02 9.03
N GLN A 94 10.27 -7.27 10.28
CA GLN A 94 10.62 -8.62 10.72
C GLN A 94 9.45 -9.59 10.59
N LEU A 95 8.23 -9.18 10.95
CA LEU A 95 7.02 -10.01 10.82
C LEU A 95 6.73 -10.36 9.36
N ALA A 96 6.82 -9.38 8.45
CA ALA A 96 6.62 -9.59 7.02
C ALA A 96 7.67 -10.55 6.43
N LYS A 97 8.96 -10.35 6.76
CA LYS A 97 10.04 -11.24 6.33
C LYS A 97 9.87 -12.66 6.86
N ASN A 98 9.58 -12.81 8.15
CA ASN A 98 9.36 -14.13 8.76
C ASN A 98 8.17 -14.86 8.08
N ALA A 99 7.09 -14.16 7.80
CA ALA A 99 5.93 -14.72 7.11
C ALA A 99 6.28 -15.20 5.70
N ARG A 100 6.96 -14.34 4.93
CA ARG A 100 7.46 -14.65 3.59
C ARG A 100 8.32 -15.91 3.60
N ASP A 101 9.39 -15.91 4.40
CA ASP A 101 10.40 -16.93 4.41
C ASP A 101 9.83 -18.30 4.88
N LYS A 102 8.94 -18.24 5.88
CA LYS A 102 8.25 -19.43 6.40
C LYS A 102 7.37 -20.08 5.34
N VAL A 103 6.55 -19.29 4.63
CA VAL A 103 5.67 -19.83 3.58
C VAL A 103 6.48 -20.28 2.39
N TRP A 104 7.47 -19.50 1.93
CA TRP A 104 8.34 -19.86 0.81
C TRP A 104 9.06 -21.18 1.04
N ALA A 105 9.48 -21.46 2.26
CA ALA A 105 10.13 -22.73 2.61
C ALA A 105 9.21 -23.96 2.46
N THR A 106 7.89 -23.78 2.48
CA THR A 106 6.92 -24.88 2.31
C THR A 106 6.54 -25.16 0.86
N LEU A 107 6.83 -24.24 -0.07
CA LEU A 107 6.53 -24.41 -1.48
C LEU A 107 7.46 -25.43 -2.13
N ASP A 108 6.92 -26.22 -3.07
CA ASP A 108 7.73 -27.10 -3.89
C ASP A 108 8.45 -26.37 -5.04
N ASP A 109 9.31 -27.07 -5.78
CA ASP A 109 10.10 -26.47 -6.86
C ASP A 109 9.22 -25.98 -8.03
N SER A 110 8.08 -26.63 -8.29
CA SER A 110 7.13 -26.23 -9.34
C SER A 110 6.42 -24.95 -8.96
N GLU A 111 5.96 -24.82 -7.72
CA GLU A 111 5.35 -23.60 -7.20
C GLU A 111 6.33 -22.43 -7.23
N LYS A 112 7.58 -22.64 -6.82
CA LYS A 112 8.65 -21.63 -6.85
C LYS A 112 9.03 -21.20 -8.27
N ALA A 113 8.96 -22.12 -9.25
CA ALA A 113 9.24 -21.79 -10.63
C ALA A 113 8.16 -20.88 -11.29
N ASN A 114 6.94 -20.93 -10.76
CA ASN A 114 5.79 -20.21 -11.30
C ASN A 114 5.59 -18.80 -10.71
N ARG A 115 6.39 -18.38 -9.75
CA ARG A 115 6.29 -17.05 -9.12
C ARG A 115 7.65 -16.55 -8.63
N PRO A 116 7.86 -15.21 -8.61
CA PRO A 116 9.09 -14.67 -8.03
C PRO A 116 9.12 -14.86 -6.51
N TYR A 117 10.31 -14.81 -5.91
CA TYR A 117 10.45 -14.69 -4.46
C TYR A 117 9.80 -13.40 -3.99
N PRO A 118 8.85 -13.42 -3.04
CA PRO A 118 8.09 -12.22 -2.73
C PRO A 118 8.94 -11.10 -2.15
N LEU A 119 8.70 -9.87 -2.59
CA LEU A 119 9.35 -8.67 -2.07
C LEU A 119 8.60 -8.13 -0.85
N ILE A 120 9.34 -7.50 0.05
CA ILE A 120 8.79 -6.77 1.20
C ILE A 120 8.82 -5.28 0.89
N SER A 121 7.66 -4.63 0.82
CA SER A 121 7.53 -3.20 0.70
C SER A 121 7.32 -2.55 2.07
N GLY A 122 8.13 -1.56 2.39
CA GLY A 122 8.00 -0.77 3.62
C GLY A 122 6.84 0.22 3.49
N ASP A 123 5.81 0.04 4.30
CA ASP A 123 4.60 0.86 4.24
C ASP A 123 4.82 2.25 4.84
N VAL A 124 4.58 3.26 4.01
CA VAL A 124 4.64 4.68 4.33
C VAL A 124 3.24 5.28 4.06
N GLY A 125 2.30 5.01 4.97
CA GLY A 125 0.97 5.61 4.95
C GLY A 125 1.02 7.13 5.17
N PRO A 126 -0.03 7.87 4.77
CA PRO A 126 -0.03 9.33 4.73
C PRO A 126 -0.07 9.99 6.12
N TYR A 127 0.25 11.26 6.17
CA TYR A 127 0.05 12.09 7.36
C TYR A 127 -1.41 12.11 7.81
N ALA A 128 -2.35 12.00 6.87
CA ALA A 128 -3.78 11.83 7.15
C ALA A 128 -4.08 10.67 8.10
N ALA A 129 -3.40 9.54 7.95
CA ALA A 129 -3.58 8.38 8.79
C ALA A 129 -3.19 8.65 10.26
N TYR A 130 -2.15 9.45 10.49
CA TYR A 130 -1.77 9.92 11.83
C TYR A 130 -2.81 10.87 12.42
N LEU A 131 -3.39 11.78 11.61
CA LEU A 131 -4.45 12.69 12.06
C LEU A 131 -5.72 11.93 12.48
N ALA A 132 -6.01 10.79 11.88
CA ALA A 132 -7.16 9.91 12.18
C ALA A 132 -8.51 10.67 12.21
N ASN A 133 -8.70 11.63 11.29
CA ASN A 133 -9.87 12.52 11.21
C ASN A 133 -10.60 12.46 9.87
N GLY A 134 -10.24 11.50 8.99
CA GLY A 134 -10.81 11.35 7.66
C GLY A 134 -10.11 12.17 6.58
N SER A 135 -8.96 12.77 6.88
CA SER A 135 -8.16 13.53 5.90
C SER A 135 -7.67 12.67 4.73
N GLU A 136 -7.66 11.34 4.86
CA GLU A 136 -7.39 10.42 3.74
C GLU A 136 -8.38 10.59 2.57
N TYR A 137 -9.58 11.11 2.86
CA TYR A 137 -10.63 11.31 1.86
C TYR A 137 -10.77 12.76 1.41
N THR A 138 -10.14 13.71 2.09
CA THR A 138 -10.24 15.16 1.78
C THR A 138 -8.91 15.79 1.41
N GLY A 139 -7.79 15.19 1.82
CA GLY A 139 -6.46 15.77 1.66
C GLY A 139 -6.24 17.08 2.44
N ASP A 140 -7.16 17.45 3.35
CA ASP A 140 -7.05 18.69 4.12
C ASP A 140 -6.16 18.46 5.35
N TYR A 141 -4.98 19.07 5.32
CA TYR A 141 -3.98 19.04 6.39
C TYR A 141 -3.83 20.39 7.11
N GLY A 142 -4.69 21.35 6.79
CA GLY A 142 -4.53 22.72 7.26
C GLY A 142 -3.24 23.37 6.73
N GLN A 143 -2.55 24.12 7.60
CA GLN A 143 -1.32 24.82 7.24
C GLN A 143 -0.09 23.98 7.63
N ILE A 144 0.22 22.95 6.84
CA ILE A 144 1.45 22.16 7.00
C ILE A 144 2.47 22.55 5.93
N THR A 145 3.76 22.42 6.25
CA THR A 145 4.85 22.70 5.30
C THR A 145 5.46 21.43 4.74
N ILE A 146 6.16 21.52 3.61
CA ILE A 146 6.92 20.40 3.03
C ILE A 146 7.93 19.87 4.04
N GLU A 147 8.66 20.74 4.73
CA GLU A 147 9.65 20.34 5.74
C GLU A 147 9.04 19.58 6.89
N ALA A 148 7.87 20.01 7.38
CA ALA A 148 7.17 19.30 8.45
C ALA A 148 6.73 17.89 7.99
N LEU A 149 6.30 17.74 6.74
CA LEU A 149 5.97 16.42 6.16
C LEU A 149 7.22 15.57 5.96
N LYS A 150 8.35 16.13 5.50
CA LYS A 150 9.64 15.43 5.42
C LYS A 150 10.06 14.94 6.82
N GLU A 151 10.01 15.80 7.84
CA GLU A 151 10.36 15.42 9.22
C GLU A 151 9.46 14.33 9.78
N PHE A 152 8.17 14.35 9.44
CA PHE A 152 7.22 13.32 9.84
C PHE A 152 7.56 11.94 9.24
N HIS A 153 7.89 11.89 7.95
CA HIS A 153 8.13 10.63 7.25
C HIS A 153 9.54 10.09 7.42
N ARG A 154 10.55 10.95 7.56
CA ARG A 154 11.99 10.58 7.61
C ARG A 154 12.29 9.45 8.59
N PRO A 155 11.88 9.50 9.87
CA PRO A 155 12.26 8.47 10.83
C PRO A 155 11.70 7.09 10.44
N ARG A 156 10.45 7.03 9.96
CA ARG A 156 9.85 5.76 9.54
C ARG A 156 10.54 5.20 8.32
N ILE A 157 10.78 6.01 7.28
CA ILE A 157 11.50 5.60 6.07
C ILE A 157 12.89 5.09 6.41
N GLN A 158 13.65 5.81 7.24
CA GLN A 158 14.99 5.38 7.68
C GLN A 158 14.94 4.01 8.34
N ILE A 159 14.03 3.79 9.32
CA ILE A 159 13.91 2.52 10.03
C ILE A 159 13.56 1.39 9.06
N LEU A 160 12.58 1.60 8.16
CA LEU A 160 12.18 0.58 7.19
C LEU A 160 13.35 0.17 6.28
N LEU A 161 14.11 1.14 5.76
CA LEU A 161 15.28 0.89 4.92
C LEU A 161 16.42 0.21 5.70
N ASP A 162 16.69 0.63 6.94
CA ASP A 162 17.69 0.00 7.81
C ASP A 162 17.36 -1.46 8.15
N GLN A 163 16.06 -1.78 8.24
CA GLN A 163 15.59 -3.17 8.38
C GLN A 163 15.61 -3.95 7.07
N GLY A 164 16.01 -3.31 5.96
CA GLY A 164 16.22 -3.95 4.67
C GLY A 164 14.93 -4.38 4.00
N VAL A 165 13.93 -3.51 3.90
CA VAL A 165 12.83 -3.67 2.95
C VAL A 165 13.36 -3.61 1.52
N ASP A 166 12.69 -4.29 0.59
CA ASP A 166 13.12 -4.35 -0.80
C ASP A 166 12.75 -3.09 -1.58
N LEU A 167 11.67 -2.41 -1.16
CA LEU A 167 11.19 -1.14 -1.71
C LEU A 167 10.31 -0.40 -0.67
N LEU A 168 9.91 0.83 -0.97
CA LEU A 168 8.94 1.58 -0.18
C LEU A 168 7.57 1.62 -0.86
N ALA A 169 6.51 1.54 -0.07
CA ALA A 169 5.13 1.72 -0.47
C ALA A 169 4.63 3.07 0.05
N LEU A 170 4.71 4.12 -0.77
CA LEU A 170 4.13 5.42 -0.46
C LEU A 170 2.66 5.38 -0.84
N GLU A 171 1.80 4.97 0.09
CA GLU A 171 0.44 4.58 -0.29
C GLU A 171 -0.66 5.44 0.33
N THR A 172 -1.80 5.48 -0.36
CA THR A 172 -3.01 6.18 0.12
C THR A 172 -2.78 7.68 0.27
N ILE A 173 -1.91 8.27 -0.55
CA ILE A 173 -1.55 9.69 -0.47
C ILE A 173 -2.71 10.54 -0.99
N PRO A 174 -3.34 11.38 -0.14
CA PRO A 174 -4.49 12.18 -0.56
C PRO A 174 -4.14 13.59 -0.97
N ASN A 175 -2.89 14.02 -0.78
CA ASN A 175 -2.46 15.41 -0.83
C ASN A 175 -1.19 15.59 -1.68
N ARG A 176 -1.23 16.59 -2.59
CA ARG A 176 -0.11 16.86 -3.50
C ARG A 176 1.15 17.34 -2.78
N LEU A 177 0.99 18.15 -1.72
CA LEU A 177 2.14 18.67 -0.97
C LEU A 177 2.90 17.54 -0.28
N GLU A 178 2.18 16.54 0.23
CA GLU A 178 2.79 15.34 0.82
C GLU A 178 3.50 14.48 -0.22
N ALA A 179 2.90 14.29 -1.39
CA ALA A 179 3.58 13.60 -2.49
C ALA A 179 4.90 14.29 -2.87
N GLN A 180 4.90 15.63 -2.96
CA GLN A 180 6.09 16.42 -3.22
C GLN A 180 7.13 16.24 -2.11
N ALA A 181 6.73 16.33 -0.84
CA ALA A 181 7.60 16.15 0.30
C ALA A 181 8.29 14.78 0.32
N LEU A 182 7.53 13.71 0.01
CA LEU A 182 8.05 12.35 -0.08
C LEU A 182 9.05 12.18 -1.24
N ILE A 183 8.74 12.70 -2.42
CA ILE A 183 9.62 12.64 -3.59
C ILE A 183 10.94 13.39 -3.32
N GLU A 184 10.86 14.62 -2.77
CA GLU A 184 12.05 15.38 -2.42
C GLU A 184 12.86 14.70 -1.32
N LEU A 185 12.22 14.17 -0.28
CA LEU A 185 12.88 13.45 0.80
C LEU A 185 13.66 12.23 0.28
N LEU A 186 13.06 11.44 -0.62
CA LEU A 186 13.76 10.30 -1.23
C LEU A 186 14.95 10.75 -2.05
N ALA A 187 14.81 11.78 -2.87
CA ALA A 187 15.88 12.28 -3.72
C ALA A 187 17.06 12.85 -2.91
N GLU A 188 16.78 13.56 -1.81
CA GLU A 188 17.78 14.23 -1.00
C GLU A 188 18.52 13.30 -0.03
N GLU A 189 17.79 12.35 0.59
CA GLU A 189 18.33 11.58 1.71
C GLU A 189 18.41 10.07 1.46
N PHE A 190 17.60 9.55 0.52
CA PHE A 190 17.50 8.10 0.23
C PHE A 190 17.63 7.80 -1.27
N PRO A 191 18.67 8.26 -1.97
CA PRO A 191 18.76 8.20 -3.44
C PRO A 191 18.78 6.78 -4.00
N GLU A 192 19.14 5.79 -3.20
CA GLU A 192 19.16 4.37 -3.60
C GLU A 192 17.84 3.64 -3.34
N ALA A 193 16.85 4.31 -2.70
CA ALA A 193 15.57 3.68 -2.39
C ALA A 193 14.72 3.57 -3.66
N GLU A 194 14.13 2.40 -3.88
CA GLU A 194 13.10 2.19 -4.88
C GLU A 194 11.72 2.25 -4.22
N ALA A 195 10.74 2.84 -4.90
CA ALA A 195 9.40 2.99 -4.35
C ALA A 195 8.30 2.90 -5.42
N TYR A 196 7.09 2.62 -4.99
CA TYR A 196 5.89 3.02 -5.71
C TYR A 196 5.13 4.08 -4.92
N ILE A 197 4.30 4.86 -5.62
CA ILE A 197 3.40 5.83 -5.00
C ILE A 197 1.97 5.59 -5.49
N SER A 198 1.01 5.62 -4.57
CA SER A 198 -0.40 5.50 -4.90
C SER A 198 -1.26 6.52 -4.16
N PHE A 199 -2.29 6.96 -4.83
CA PHE A 199 -3.14 8.06 -4.40
C PHE A 199 -4.57 7.61 -4.14
N THR A 200 -5.26 8.32 -3.24
CA THR A 200 -6.71 8.21 -3.11
C THR A 200 -7.41 9.19 -4.05
N VAL A 201 -8.49 8.71 -4.68
CA VAL A 201 -9.36 9.50 -5.56
C VAL A 201 -10.80 9.38 -5.08
N GLN A 202 -11.50 10.51 -5.02
CA GLN A 202 -12.93 10.57 -4.63
C GLN A 202 -13.80 10.94 -5.83
N GLU A 203 -13.23 11.69 -6.76
CA GLU A 203 -13.90 12.16 -7.97
C GLU A 203 -13.04 11.88 -9.20
N PRO A 204 -13.66 11.72 -10.38
CA PRO A 204 -12.93 11.53 -11.61
C PRO A 204 -11.95 12.68 -11.91
N GLY A 205 -10.68 12.35 -12.17
CA GLY A 205 -9.69 13.30 -12.66
C GLY A 205 -8.85 14.02 -11.60
N THR A 206 -9.14 13.85 -10.31
CA THR A 206 -8.38 14.48 -9.21
C THR A 206 -8.05 13.49 -8.10
N ILE A 207 -6.98 13.74 -7.35
CA ILE A 207 -6.76 13.11 -6.05
C ILE A 207 -7.64 13.79 -4.98
N SER A 208 -7.65 13.26 -3.75
CA SER A 208 -8.58 13.69 -2.70
C SER A 208 -8.52 15.17 -2.33
N ASP A 209 -7.37 15.84 -2.46
CA ASP A 209 -7.23 17.29 -2.21
C ASP A 209 -7.69 18.18 -3.39
N GLY A 210 -8.19 17.60 -4.47
CA GLY A 210 -8.64 18.31 -5.66
C GLY A 210 -7.54 18.55 -6.71
N THR A 211 -6.28 18.17 -6.46
CA THR A 211 -5.20 18.30 -7.43
C THR A 211 -5.45 17.36 -8.63
N SER A 212 -5.24 17.87 -9.83
CA SER A 212 -5.47 17.09 -11.05
C SER A 212 -4.50 15.92 -11.18
N LEU A 213 -4.98 14.80 -11.74
CA LEU A 213 -4.12 13.65 -12.03
C LEU A 213 -3.03 13.95 -13.05
N ASP A 214 -3.20 14.96 -13.93
CA ASP A 214 -2.16 15.43 -14.83
C ASP A 214 -0.99 16.07 -14.07
N GLU A 215 -1.28 16.92 -13.07
CA GLU A 215 -0.24 17.50 -12.21
C GLU A 215 0.48 16.43 -11.40
N ILE A 216 -0.23 15.44 -10.90
CA ILE A 216 0.35 14.30 -10.18
C ILE A 216 1.26 13.47 -11.11
N ALA A 217 0.81 13.18 -12.33
CA ALA A 217 1.61 12.46 -13.31
C ALA A 217 2.92 13.21 -13.63
N GLN A 218 2.84 14.54 -13.82
CA GLN A 218 4.01 15.39 -14.07
C GLN A 218 4.96 15.43 -12.87
N LEU A 219 4.45 15.53 -11.65
CA LEU A 219 5.24 15.52 -10.44
C LEU A 219 6.01 14.20 -10.29
N VAL A 220 5.33 13.08 -10.41
CA VAL A 220 5.91 11.74 -10.23
C VAL A 220 6.89 11.38 -11.37
N ALA A 221 6.64 11.86 -12.58
CA ALA A 221 7.53 11.63 -13.73
C ALA A 221 8.97 12.12 -13.49
N GLN A 222 9.16 13.11 -12.61
CA GLN A 222 10.46 13.72 -12.31
C GLN A 222 11.30 12.92 -11.30
N SER A 223 10.70 11.94 -10.62
CA SER A 223 11.41 11.14 -9.61
C SER A 223 12.03 9.88 -10.23
N ASP A 224 13.31 9.67 -10.01
CA ASP A 224 13.98 8.42 -10.41
C ASP A 224 13.70 7.26 -9.44
N GLN A 225 13.40 7.55 -8.18
CA GLN A 225 13.12 6.55 -7.14
C GLN A 225 11.72 5.95 -7.26
N ILE A 226 10.73 6.72 -7.79
CA ILE A 226 9.37 6.22 -7.98
C ILE A 226 9.29 5.43 -9.29
N LEU A 227 9.20 4.11 -9.17
CA LEU A 227 9.17 3.19 -10.32
C LEU A 227 7.75 2.82 -10.76
N ALA A 228 6.77 2.91 -9.84
CA ALA A 228 5.38 2.66 -10.17
C ALA A 228 4.46 3.72 -9.55
N LEU A 229 3.37 4.03 -10.27
CA LEU A 229 2.39 5.06 -9.94
C LEU A 229 0.98 4.51 -10.10
N GLY A 230 0.08 4.82 -9.17
CA GLY A 230 -1.31 4.41 -9.32
C GLY A 230 -2.26 4.91 -8.28
N ILE A 231 -3.30 4.12 -8.06
CA ILE A 231 -4.41 4.45 -7.17
C ILE A 231 -4.70 3.27 -6.27
N ASN A 232 -5.04 3.59 -5.02
CA ASN A 232 -5.53 2.60 -4.07
C ASN A 232 -6.68 3.13 -3.22
N CYS A 233 -7.24 2.28 -2.40
CA CYS A 233 -8.24 2.61 -1.38
C CYS A 233 -9.40 3.48 -1.90
N SER A 234 -9.75 3.31 -3.16
CA SER A 234 -10.76 4.07 -3.89
C SER A 234 -11.73 3.12 -4.59
N SER A 235 -12.88 3.65 -5.03
CA SER A 235 -13.86 2.87 -5.79
C SER A 235 -13.25 2.38 -7.11
N PRO A 236 -13.40 1.08 -7.47
CA PRO A 236 -12.89 0.55 -8.74
C PRO A 236 -13.44 1.27 -9.97
N LEU A 237 -14.60 1.94 -9.85
CA LEU A 237 -15.24 2.65 -10.95
C LEU A 237 -14.45 3.90 -11.42
N LEU A 238 -13.53 4.41 -10.58
CA LEU A 238 -12.72 5.60 -10.89
C LEU A 238 -11.42 5.28 -11.65
N TYR A 239 -11.02 3.99 -11.69
CA TYR A 239 -9.69 3.58 -12.16
C TYR A 239 -9.45 3.79 -13.64
N ASN A 240 -10.42 3.49 -14.52
CA ASN A 240 -10.22 3.61 -15.97
C ASN A 240 -9.85 5.03 -16.38
N GLN A 241 -10.54 6.03 -15.83
CA GLN A 241 -10.25 7.43 -16.12
C GLN A 241 -8.90 7.84 -15.56
N ALA A 242 -8.61 7.46 -14.33
CA ALA A 242 -7.36 7.80 -13.69
C ALA A 242 -6.15 7.15 -14.38
N LEU A 243 -6.21 5.87 -14.73
CA LEU A 243 -5.15 5.17 -15.45
C LEU A 243 -4.88 5.78 -16.84
N THR A 244 -5.94 6.29 -17.50
CA THR A 244 -5.78 7.00 -18.78
C THR A 244 -4.86 8.21 -18.66
N VAL A 245 -4.88 8.90 -17.52
CA VAL A 245 -4.03 10.08 -17.27
C VAL A 245 -2.67 9.65 -16.68
N LEU A 246 -2.67 8.82 -15.64
CA LEU A 246 -1.45 8.47 -14.90
C LEU A 246 -0.40 7.73 -15.75
N LYS A 247 -0.81 6.99 -16.79
CA LYS A 247 0.14 6.36 -17.72
C LYS A 247 1.10 7.35 -18.40
N ASN A 248 0.72 8.63 -18.49
CA ASN A 248 1.55 9.68 -19.09
C ASN A 248 2.79 10.00 -18.25
N ALA A 249 2.87 9.59 -17.01
CA ALA A 249 4.06 9.72 -16.18
C ALA A 249 5.24 8.84 -16.66
N GLY A 250 4.99 7.86 -17.55
CA GLY A 250 6.03 6.94 -18.02
C GLY A 250 6.53 5.95 -16.97
N LYS A 251 5.78 5.77 -15.88
CA LYS A 251 6.07 4.81 -14.81
C LYS A 251 5.21 3.55 -14.98
N ALA A 252 5.63 2.43 -14.38
CA ALA A 252 4.75 1.27 -14.26
C ALA A 252 3.45 1.66 -13.52
N LEU A 253 2.34 1.01 -13.88
CA LEU A 253 1.06 1.29 -13.22
C LEU A 253 0.77 0.26 -12.13
N ILE A 254 0.21 0.73 -11.01
CA ILE A 254 -0.23 -0.08 -9.87
C ILE A 254 -1.71 0.19 -9.56
N THR A 255 -2.48 -0.86 -9.26
CA THR A 255 -3.88 -0.75 -8.84
C THR A 255 -4.21 -1.70 -7.70
N TYR A 256 -4.83 -1.19 -6.64
CA TYR A 256 -5.38 -1.98 -5.52
C TYR A 256 -6.61 -1.29 -4.90
N PRO A 257 -7.78 -1.51 -5.53
CA PRO A 257 -9.03 -0.86 -5.15
C PRO A 257 -9.62 -1.44 -3.85
N ASN A 258 -10.63 -0.74 -3.33
CA ASN A 258 -11.60 -1.36 -2.42
C ASN A 258 -12.42 -2.43 -3.16
N SER A 259 -13.04 -3.35 -2.42
CA SER A 259 -13.84 -4.45 -3.01
C SER A 259 -15.05 -4.00 -3.86
N GLY A 260 -15.38 -2.70 -3.84
CA GLY A 260 -16.60 -2.14 -4.43
C GLY A 260 -17.75 -1.99 -3.42
N GLU A 261 -17.54 -2.42 -2.17
CA GLU A 261 -18.42 -2.04 -1.06
C GLU A 261 -18.27 -0.53 -0.76
N VAL A 262 -19.38 0.13 -0.38
CA VAL A 262 -19.38 1.58 -0.10
C VAL A 262 -19.35 1.81 1.40
N TYR A 263 -18.34 2.53 1.87
CA TYR A 263 -18.25 2.92 3.28
C TYR A 263 -19.19 4.08 3.57
N ASP A 264 -20.04 3.91 4.59
CA ASP A 264 -20.90 4.96 5.12
C ASP A 264 -20.26 5.54 6.40
N GLY A 265 -19.60 6.69 6.26
CA GLY A 265 -18.90 7.34 7.36
C GLY A 265 -19.80 7.79 8.52
N SER A 266 -21.12 7.99 8.26
CA SER A 266 -22.07 8.41 9.29
C SER A 266 -22.45 7.25 10.23
N THR A 267 -22.51 6.04 9.69
CA THR A 267 -22.83 4.81 10.44
C THR A 267 -21.60 3.97 10.75
N GLN A 268 -20.45 4.32 10.18
CA GLN A 268 -19.20 3.55 10.23
C GLN A 268 -19.37 2.10 9.75
N THR A 269 -20.22 1.89 8.74
CA THR A 269 -20.52 0.57 8.18
C THR A 269 -20.27 0.53 6.68
N TRP A 270 -20.02 -0.69 6.18
CA TRP A 270 -19.91 -0.97 4.75
C TRP A 270 -21.24 -1.44 4.18
N LYS A 271 -21.70 -0.80 3.11
CA LYS A 271 -22.86 -1.26 2.33
C LYS A 271 -22.38 -2.28 1.30
N PRO A 272 -23.14 -3.39 1.09
CA PRO A 272 -22.79 -4.38 0.08
C PRO A 272 -22.63 -3.73 -1.30
N LYS A 273 -21.67 -4.25 -2.09
CA LYS A 273 -21.58 -3.89 -3.51
C LYS A 273 -22.80 -4.38 -4.28
N ASP A 274 -23.03 -3.78 -5.45
CA ASP A 274 -24.02 -4.26 -6.39
C ASP A 274 -23.72 -5.73 -6.77
N LYS A 275 -24.77 -6.53 -6.93
CA LYS A 275 -24.64 -7.96 -7.29
C LYS A 275 -24.03 -8.16 -8.66
N ASP A 276 -24.23 -7.18 -9.56
CA ASP A 276 -23.69 -7.20 -10.93
C ASP A 276 -22.35 -6.46 -11.06
N ALA A 277 -21.78 -5.98 -9.95
CA ALA A 277 -20.47 -5.33 -9.95
C ALA A 277 -19.36 -6.34 -10.25
N LEU A 278 -18.42 -5.94 -11.10
CA LEU A 278 -17.25 -6.73 -11.46
C LEU A 278 -16.44 -7.12 -10.22
N THR A 279 -15.84 -8.29 -10.28
CA THR A 279 -14.90 -8.77 -9.27
C THR A 279 -13.55 -8.07 -9.39
N LEU A 280 -12.71 -8.20 -8.37
CA LEU A 280 -11.34 -7.70 -8.43
C LEU A 280 -10.56 -8.28 -9.62
N VAL A 281 -10.76 -9.56 -9.92
CA VAL A 281 -10.10 -10.24 -11.04
C VAL A 281 -10.55 -9.67 -12.39
N GLU A 282 -11.85 -9.46 -12.60
CA GLU A 282 -12.38 -8.90 -13.84
C GLU A 282 -11.85 -7.49 -14.09
N HIS A 283 -11.89 -6.62 -13.06
CA HIS A 283 -11.28 -5.30 -13.15
C HIS A 283 -9.77 -5.37 -13.46
N SER A 284 -9.03 -6.24 -12.78
CA SER A 284 -7.57 -6.38 -12.96
C SER A 284 -7.20 -6.86 -14.34
N LYS A 285 -7.99 -7.78 -14.94
CA LYS A 285 -7.82 -8.22 -16.34
C LYS A 285 -7.97 -7.05 -17.30
N ASP A 286 -9.03 -6.27 -17.13
CA ASP A 286 -9.31 -5.12 -17.97
C ASP A 286 -8.19 -4.07 -17.87
N TRP A 287 -7.76 -3.74 -16.66
CA TRP A 287 -6.69 -2.77 -16.45
C TRP A 287 -5.34 -3.23 -16.98
N HIS A 288 -5.00 -4.52 -16.78
CA HIS A 288 -3.79 -5.07 -17.35
C HIS A 288 -3.82 -5.05 -18.89
N ALA A 289 -4.95 -5.47 -19.49
CA ALA A 289 -5.11 -5.53 -20.95
C ALA A 289 -5.14 -4.13 -21.60
N GLN A 290 -5.83 -3.15 -21.00
CA GLN A 290 -6.03 -1.83 -21.58
C GLN A 290 -4.89 -0.85 -21.30
N PHE A 291 -4.29 -0.91 -20.11
CA PHE A 291 -3.32 0.07 -19.63
C PHE A 291 -1.94 -0.53 -19.32
N GLY A 292 -1.79 -1.85 -19.40
CA GLY A 292 -0.52 -2.51 -19.08
C GLY A 292 -0.15 -2.44 -17.59
N VAL A 293 -1.16 -2.43 -16.69
CA VAL A 293 -0.91 -2.38 -15.25
C VAL A 293 0.01 -3.51 -14.84
N LYS A 294 1.07 -3.18 -14.10
CA LYS A 294 2.15 -4.09 -13.72
C LYS A 294 2.04 -4.63 -12.30
N ILE A 295 1.26 -3.98 -11.45
CA ILE A 295 1.06 -4.42 -10.07
C ILE A 295 -0.44 -4.38 -9.76
N LEU A 296 -0.98 -5.53 -9.35
CA LEU A 296 -2.41 -5.75 -9.12
C LEU A 296 -2.62 -6.28 -7.71
N GLY A 297 -3.54 -5.69 -6.97
CA GLY A 297 -3.87 -6.14 -5.62
C GLY A 297 -5.21 -5.61 -5.16
N GLY A 298 -5.44 -5.63 -3.85
CA GLY A 298 -6.66 -5.11 -3.27
C GLY A 298 -6.41 -4.29 -2.01
N CYS A 299 -7.33 -3.36 -1.70
CA CYS A 299 -7.34 -2.56 -0.48
C CYS A 299 -8.55 -2.93 0.38
N CYS A 300 -9.23 -1.98 1.00
CA CYS A 300 -10.30 -2.25 1.95
C CYS A 300 -11.32 -3.27 1.44
N ARG A 301 -11.71 -4.18 2.31
CA ARG A 301 -12.68 -5.26 2.08
C ARG A 301 -12.21 -6.36 1.10
N THR A 302 -10.95 -6.36 0.67
CA THR A 302 -10.34 -7.47 -0.07
C THR A 302 -9.60 -8.43 0.88
N ARG A 303 -9.62 -9.71 0.57
CA ARG A 303 -9.18 -10.79 1.46
C ARG A 303 -8.25 -11.77 0.75
N PRO A 304 -7.61 -12.72 1.46
CA PRO A 304 -6.72 -13.71 0.84
C PRO A 304 -7.34 -14.50 -0.32
N ASN A 305 -8.65 -14.75 -0.30
CA ASN A 305 -9.31 -15.42 -1.42
C ASN A 305 -9.35 -14.59 -2.71
N ASP A 306 -9.45 -13.26 -2.61
CA ASP A 306 -9.39 -12.36 -3.76
C ASP A 306 -7.99 -12.37 -4.38
N ILE A 307 -6.95 -12.37 -3.54
CA ILE A 307 -5.56 -12.46 -3.97
C ILE A 307 -5.24 -13.82 -4.60
N LYS A 308 -5.79 -14.90 -4.02
CA LYS A 308 -5.67 -16.25 -4.62
C LYS A 308 -6.32 -16.33 -6.00
N ALA A 309 -7.44 -15.64 -6.19
CA ALA A 309 -8.09 -15.57 -7.49
C ALA A 309 -7.28 -14.76 -8.52
N LEU A 310 -6.67 -13.64 -8.11
CA LEU A 310 -5.70 -12.91 -8.95
C LEU A 310 -4.51 -13.78 -9.33
N TYR A 311 -3.91 -14.48 -8.36
CA TYR A 311 -2.79 -15.38 -8.61
C TYR A 311 -3.16 -16.44 -9.65
N ALA A 312 -4.31 -17.10 -9.49
CA ALA A 312 -4.77 -18.12 -10.43
C ALA A 312 -4.97 -17.57 -11.86
N GLU A 313 -5.45 -16.33 -11.99
CA GLU A 313 -5.67 -15.70 -13.31
C GLU A 313 -4.36 -15.37 -14.04
N PHE A 314 -3.32 -14.91 -13.33
CA PHE A 314 -2.12 -14.37 -13.95
C PHE A 314 -0.90 -15.31 -13.89
N ARG A 315 -1.02 -16.51 -13.28
CA ARG A 315 0.05 -17.50 -13.11
C ARG A 315 -0.26 -18.89 -13.69
N THR A 316 -1.35 -19.05 -14.44
CA THR A 316 -1.70 -20.30 -15.14
C THR A 316 -1.08 -20.39 -16.52
#